data_8a16b3a3f612c2ec14caf84034119310
#
_entry.id   8a16b3a3f612c2ec14caf84034119310
#
_cell.length_a   1.000
_cell.length_b   1.000
_cell.length_c   1.000
_cell.angle_alpha   90.00
_cell.angle_beta   90.00
_cell.angle_gamma   90.00
#
_symmetry.space_group_name_H-M   'P 1'
#
loop_
_entity.id
_entity.type
_entity.pdbx_description
1 polymer ?
#
loop_
_entity_poly.entity_id
_entity_poly.type
_entity_poly.pdbx_seq_one_letter_code
_entity_poly.pdbx_strand_id
1 'polypeptide(L)'
;MKRLIALLLAVCLVLCIPVGRALAEGDFASADLSQDGALTAADAARMLRLLSLTPKLAQSNPGCDLTQNGSVNANDARAALLYACGGISDWDAFAERLSTGLLGEKYLDRFYYAGVYDDQNGNYKSANVSVSIITGRTYDNDYFLADIYVQDIACLTNVFSQGEYMGDTETAKKLLSRCENGIVGINGDFYSLNLFGPLVRNGVKYVKNITRALDIAVLCKNGELLTYRYRILTADMFATLDVYQIWVFGPALLDDNGNAKTEFRSYVTARNPRSVLGYYEPGHYAFLIVDGRREHSMGITMRDLSSFCKELGFTRAYNLDGGQSSVLQSKSGAINIPFDGGRTLSDLFAVCDLPQE
;
A
#
# COMPACT_ATOMS: atom_id res chain seq x y z
N MET A 1 -23.59 9.02 -12.31
CA MET A 1 -22.82 8.80 -13.53
C MET A 1 -22.87 9.98 -14.51
N LYS A 2 -24.04 10.37 -15.10
CA LYS A 2 -24.10 11.47 -16.10
C LYS A 2 -23.54 12.82 -15.60
N ARG A 3 -23.69 13.19 -14.33
CA ARG A 3 -23.15 14.46 -13.78
C ARG A 3 -21.64 14.41 -13.48
N LEU A 4 -21.08 13.22 -13.20
CA LEU A 4 -19.64 13.04 -12.99
C LEU A 4 -18.87 13.13 -14.32
N ILE A 5 -19.46 12.56 -15.39
CA ILE A 5 -18.91 12.63 -16.77
C ILE A 5 -18.92 14.08 -17.27
N ALA A 6 -19.99 14.85 -16.98
CA ALA A 6 -20.08 16.27 -17.36
C ALA A 6 -19.07 17.14 -16.59
N LEU A 7 -18.76 16.82 -15.32
CA LEU A 7 -17.75 17.54 -14.53
C LEU A 7 -16.33 17.26 -15.02
N LEU A 8 -16.02 16.02 -15.40
CA LEU A 8 -14.74 15.65 -16.02
C LEU A 8 -14.55 16.33 -17.39
N LEU A 9 -15.59 16.40 -18.21
CA LEU A 9 -15.55 17.13 -19.49
C LEU A 9 -15.40 18.64 -19.31
N ALA A 10 -15.98 19.24 -18.26
CA ALA A 10 -15.87 20.69 -18.01
C ALA A 10 -14.47 21.06 -17.48
N VAL A 11 -13.81 20.21 -16.70
CA VAL A 11 -12.43 20.44 -16.22
C VAL A 11 -11.42 20.29 -17.34
N CYS A 12 -11.63 19.38 -18.30
CA CYS A 12 -10.75 19.21 -19.46
C CYS A 12 -10.78 20.42 -20.42
N LEU A 13 -11.88 21.19 -20.48
CA LEU A 13 -12.00 22.35 -21.39
C LEU A 13 -11.27 23.61 -20.90
N VAL A 14 -10.87 23.68 -19.62
CA VAL A 14 -10.26 24.88 -19.02
C VAL A 14 -8.72 24.81 -18.97
N LEU A 15 -8.10 23.65 -19.20
CA LEU A 15 -6.66 23.44 -19.03
C LEU A 15 -5.90 23.03 -20.31
N CYS A 16 -6.50 23.16 -21.51
CA CYS A 16 -5.79 22.86 -22.76
C CYS A 16 -4.81 23.99 -23.13
N ILE A 17 -3.60 23.93 -22.55
CA ILE A 17 -2.41 24.54 -23.17
C ILE A 17 -1.77 23.44 -24.03
N PRO A 18 -1.55 23.62 -25.31
CA PRO A 18 -0.93 22.60 -26.15
C PRO A 18 0.56 22.54 -25.86
N VAL A 19 0.98 21.62 -24.99
CA VAL A 19 2.37 21.18 -24.96
C VAL A 19 2.43 19.92 -25.80
N GLY A 20 2.51 20.11 -27.13
CA GLY A 20 2.74 19.03 -28.06
C GLY A 20 4.16 18.49 -27.88
N ARG A 21 4.29 17.32 -27.30
CA ARG A 21 5.49 16.49 -27.45
C ARG A 21 5.20 15.48 -28.54
N ALA A 22 5.95 15.57 -29.64
CA ALA A 22 5.92 14.56 -30.70
C ALA A 22 6.49 13.25 -30.14
N LEU A 23 5.70 12.20 -30.19
CA LEU A 23 6.12 10.83 -29.87
C LEU A 23 6.81 10.18 -31.06
N ALA A 24 7.65 9.19 -30.78
CA ALA A 24 8.22 8.33 -31.82
C ALA A 24 7.09 7.63 -32.58
N GLU A 25 7.13 7.69 -33.91
CA GLU A 25 6.18 7.02 -34.79
C GLU A 25 6.18 5.52 -34.51
N GLY A 26 5.13 4.97 -33.94
CA GLY A 26 4.93 3.52 -33.83
C GLY A 26 3.98 3.05 -32.73
N ASP A 27 4.05 3.57 -31.51
CA ASP A 27 3.46 2.85 -30.36
C ASP A 27 2.01 3.21 -30.04
N PHE A 28 1.46 4.33 -30.54
CA PHE A 28 0.10 4.78 -30.22
C PHE A 28 -0.84 4.96 -31.41
N ALA A 29 -0.44 4.58 -32.61
CA ALA A 29 -1.24 4.78 -33.81
C ALA A 29 -2.66 4.19 -33.73
N SER A 30 -2.85 3.14 -32.92
CA SER A 30 -4.14 2.49 -32.70
C SER A 30 -4.97 3.12 -31.58
N ALA A 31 -4.35 3.88 -30.66
CA ALA A 31 -5.02 4.63 -29.60
C ALA A 31 -5.27 6.09 -29.98
N ASP A 32 -4.66 6.58 -31.05
CA ASP A 32 -4.96 7.89 -31.66
C ASP A 32 -6.33 7.84 -32.37
N LEU A 33 -7.37 7.94 -31.59
CA LEU A 33 -8.75 7.94 -32.08
C LEU A 33 -9.14 9.26 -32.69
N SER A 34 -8.37 10.33 -32.50
CA SER A 34 -8.55 11.64 -33.11
C SER A 34 -7.95 11.72 -34.50
N GLN A 35 -6.97 10.87 -34.80
CA GLN A 35 -6.18 10.83 -36.03
C GLN A 35 -5.40 12.12 -36.26
N ASP A 36 -4.91 12.73 -35.19
CA ASP A 36 -4.08 13.93 -35.21
C ASP A 36 -2.58 13.64 -35.15
N GLY A 37 -2.20 12.36 -35.06
CA GLY A 37 -0.81 11.89 -35.03
C GLY A 37 -0.18 11.90 -33.64
N ALA A 38 -0.97 12.14 -32.57
CA ALA A 38 -0.48 12.17 -31.20
C ALA A 38 -1.53 11.60 -30.24
N LEU A 39 -1.08 11.03 -29.13
CA LEU A 39 -2.00 10.63 -28.04
C LEU A 39 -2.33 11.88 -27.20
N THR A 40 -3.57 12.35 -27.29
CA THR A 40 -4.03 13.61 -26.71
C THR A 40 -5.24 13.44 -25.81
N ALA A 41 -5.63 14.50 -25.10
CA ALA A 41 -6.86 14.51 -24.31
C ALA A 41 -8.12 14.26 -25.17
N ALA A 42 -8.07 14.55 -26.49
CA ALA A 42 -9.15 14.26 -27.42
C ALA A 42 -9.35 12.74 -27.59
N ASP A 43 -8.27 11.97 -27.59
CA ASP A 43 -8.31 10.50 -27.69
C ASP A 43 -8.89 9.89 -26.43
N ALA A 44 -8.48 10.35 -25.26
CA ALA A 44 -9.05 9.96 -23.99
C ALA A 44 -10.57 10.23 -23.93
N ALA A 45 -11.01 11.39 -24.40
CA ALA A 45 -12.43 11.73 -24.46
C ALA A 45 -13.20 10.85 -25.46
N ARG A 46 -12.61 10.53 -26.62
CA ARG A 46 -13.20 9.60 -27.61
C ARG A 46 -13.27 8.18 -27.09
N MET A 47 -12.21 7.73 -26.39
CA MET A 47 -12.17 6.42 -25.75
C MET A 47 -13.30 6.27 -24.71
N LEU A 48 -13.48 7.25 -23.81
CA LEU A 48 -14.59 7.29 -22.86
C LEU A 48 -15.95 7.28 -23.54
N ARG A 49 -16.07 7.99 -24.66
CA ARG A 49 -17.31 8.00 -25.45
C ARG A 49 -17.60 6.64 -26.09
N LEU A 50 -16.59 5.98 -26.66
CA LEU A 50 -16.73 4.61 -27.19
C LEU A 50 -17.15 3.63 -26.10
N LEU A 51 -16.50 3.67 -24.94
CA LEU A 51 -16.83 2.82 -23.79
C LEU A 51 -18.27 3.02 -23.31
N SER A 52 -18.77 4.26 -23.33
CA SER A 52 -20.12 4.58 -22.86
C SER A 52 -21.23 4.26 -23.88
N LEU A 53 -20.97 4.40 -25.16
CA LEU A 53 -21.97 4.27 -26.21
C LEU A 53 -21.90 2.93 -26.94
N THR A 54 -20.71 2.41 -27.14
CA THR A 54 -20.44 1.20 -27.94
C THR A 54 -19.34 0.33 -27.29
N PRO A 55 -19.56 -0.22 -26.07
CA PRO A 55 -18.52 -0.93 -25.33
C PRO A 55 -17.94 -2.15 -26.10
N LYS A 56 -18.74 -2.82 -26.94
CA LYS A 56 -18.24 -3.91 -27.79
C LYS A 56 -17.24 -3.43 -28.83
N LEU A 57 -17.46 -2.24 -29.40
CA LEU A 57 -16.53 -1.66 -30.38
C LEU A 57 -15.24 -1.19 -29.70
N ALA A 58 -15.33 -0.66 -28.49
CA ALA A 58 -14.14 -0.35 -27.69
C ALA A 58 -13.27 -1.60 -27.47
N GLN A 59 -13.86 -2.70 -27.04
CA GLN A 59 -13.17 -3.97 -26.82
C GLN A 59 -12.57 -4.60 -28.12
N SER A 60 -13.08 -4.26 -29.29
CA SER A 60 -12.55 -4.77 -30.56
C SER A 60 -11.32 -3.99 -31.06
N ASN A 61 -10.90 -2.96 -30.35
CA ASN A 61 -9.70 -2.17 -30.65
C ASN A 61 -8.61 -2.42 -29.60
N PRO A 62 -7.76 -3.45 -29.77
CA PRO A 62 -6.75 -3.81 -28.77
C PRO A 62 -5.70 -2.71 -28.54
N GLY A 63 -5.49 -1.81 -29.49
CA GLY A 63 -4.57 -0.69 -29.29
C GLY A 63 -5.08 0.38 -28.33
N CYS A 64 -6.36 0.32 -27.96
CA CYS A 64 -6.92 1.15 -26.90
C CYS A 64 -6.72 0.54 -25.50
N ASP A 65 -6.23 -0.69 -25.37
CA ASP A 65 -5.83 -1.31 -24.11
C ASP A 65 -4.44 -0.79 -23.72
N LEU A 66 -4.40 0.48 -23.32
CA LEU A 66 -3.16 1.16 -22.94
C LEU A 66 -2.60 0.66 -21.61
N THR A 67 -3.46 0.13 -20.76
CA THR A 67 -3.07 -0.47 -19.47
C THR A 67 -2.64 -1.94 -19.60
N GLN A 68 -2.74 -2.53 -20.78
CA GLN A 68 -2.34 -3.91 -21.11
C GLN A 68 -2.96 -4.98 -20.20
N ASN A 69 -4.15 -4.69 -19.64
CA ASN A 69 -4.86 -5.60 -18.75
C ASN A 69 -5.80 -6.60 -19.50
N GLY A 70 -5.79 -6.60 -20.82
CA GLY A 70 -6.61 -7.43 -21.69
C GLY A 70 -8.04 -6.91 -21.88
N SER A 71 -8.35 -5.69 -21.45
CA SER A 71 -9.69 -5.11 -21.51
C SER A 71 -9.66 -3.60 -21.66
N VAL A 72 -10.22 -3.09 -22.74
CA VAL A 72 -10.36 -1.63 -22.91
C VAL A 72 -11.43 -1.09 -21.97
N ASN A 73 -11.04 -0.23 -21.04
CA ASN A 73 -11.89 0.29 -19.98
C ASN A 73 -11.57 1.77 -19.66
N ALA A 74 -12.18 2.31 -18.61
CA ALA A 74 -11.99 3.72 -18.23
C ALA A 74 -10.54 4.04 -17.78
N ASN A 75 -9.76 3.04 -17.34
CA ASN A 75 -8.37 3.25 -16.95
C ASN A 75 -7.48 3.54 -18.16
N ASP A 76 -7.77 2.93 -19.33
CA ASP A 76 -7.06 3.23 -20.58
C ASP A 76 -7.26 4.66 -21.02
N ALA A 77 -8.52 5.13 -20.99
CA ALA A 77 -8.82 6.52 -21.27
C ALA A 77 -8.14 7.49 -20.30
N ARG A 78 -7.99 7.07 -19.06
CA ARG A 78 -7.28 7.82 -18.02
C ARG A 78 -5.76 7.82 -18.25
N ALA A 79 -5.17 6.68 -18.61
CA ALA A 79 -3.76 6.59 -18.98
C ALA A 79 -3.45 7.53 -20.17
N ALA A 80 -4.30 7.53 -21.20
CA ALA A 80 -4.20 8.46 -22.31
C ALA A 80 -4.23 9.93 -21.85
N LEU A 81 -5.14 10.27 -20.95
CA LEU A 81 -5.27 11.63 -20.42
C LEU A 81 -4.04 12.04 -19.59
N LEU A 82 -3.55 11.15 -18.72
CA LEU A 82 -2.36 11.38 -17.91
C LEU A 82 -1.13 11.63 -18.78
N TYR A 83 -0.95 10.81 -19.81
CA TYR A 83 0.11 11.01 -20.79
C TYR A 83 -0.01 12.36 -21.49
N ALA A 84 -1.20 12.69 -22.01
CA ALA A 84 -1.47 13.95 -22.69
C ALA A 84 -1.25 15.18 -21.80
N CYS A 85 -1.44 15.06 -20.48
CA CYS A 85 -1.21 16.14 -19.52
C CYS A 85 0.23 16.16 -18.96
N GLY A 86 1.13 15.27 -19.44
CA GLY A 86 2.52 15.18 -18.96
C GLY A 86 2.66 14.53 -17.57
N GLY A 87 1.61 13.87 -17.08
CA GLY A 87 1.64 13.09 -15.84
C GLY A 87 2.36 11.75 -16.00
N ILE A 88 2.56 11.30 -17.25
CA ILE A 88 3.41 10.20 -17.66
C ILE A 88 4.46 10.79 -18.58
N SER A 89 5.70 10.89 -18.11
CA SER A 89 6.81 11.47 -18.90
C SER A 89 7.54 10.41 -19.72
N ASP A 90 7.55 9.18 -19.26
CA ASP A 90 8.15 8.02 -19.91
C ASP A 90 7.10 6.91 -20.03
N TRP A 91 6.65 6.69 -21.27
CA TRP A 91 5.63 5.67 -21.55
C TRP A 91 6.17 4.24 -21.41
N ASP A 92 7.42 4.01 -21.81
CA ASP A 92 8.01 2.68 -21.78
C ASP A 92 8.19 2.21 -20.34
N ALA A 93 8.69 3.07 -19.45
CA ALA A 93 8.75 2.80 -18.02
C ALA A 93 7.36 2.63 -17.39
N PHE A 94 6.37 3.37 -17.84
CA PHE A 94 4.98 3.22 -17.41
C PHE A 94 4.38 1.90 -17.91
N ALA A 95 4.59 1.54 -19.17
CA ALA A 95 4.11 0.29 -19.77
C ALA A 95 4.77 -0.94 -19.13
N GLU A 96 6.06 -0.86 -18.81
CA GLU A 96 6.78 -1.91 -18.07
C GLU A 96 6.17 -2.11 -16.67
N ARG A 97 5.86 -1.03 -15.95
CA ARG A 97 5.16 -1.10 -14.65
C ARG A 97 3.75 -1.70 -14.79
N LEU A 98 3.02 -1.35 -15.85
CA LEU A 98 1.71 -1.95 -16.14
C LEU A 98 1.80 -3.44 -16.43
N SER A 99 2.81 -3.88 -17.17
CA SER A 99 3.03 -5.29 -17.49
C SER A 99 3.38 -6.13 -16.26
N THR A 100 3.95 -5.51 -15.21
CA THR A 100 4.19 -6.14 -13.90
C THR A 100 2.97 -6.09 -12.97
N GLY A 101 1.88 -5.44 -13.38
CA GLY A 101 0.65 -5.25 -12.63
C GLY A 101 0.72 -4.10 -11.64
N LEU A 102 0.12 -2.95 -11.98
CA LEU A 102 -0.07 -1.87 -11.01
C LEU A 102 -1.00 -2.33 -9.90
N LEU A 103 -0.53 -2.32 -8.66
CA LEU A 103 -1.33 -2.73 -7.51
C LEU A 103 -2.56 -1.85 -7.30
N GLY A 104 -2.45 -0.59 -7.61
CA GLY A 104 -3.46 0.42 -7.32
C GLY A 104 -4.35 0.78 -8.52
N GLU A 105 -4.44 -0.02 -9.57
CA GLU A 105 -5.13 0.34 -10.81
C GLU A 105 -6.58 0.86 -10.58
N LYS A 106 -7.34 0.21 -9.73
CA LYS A 106 -8.72 0.65 -9.42
C LYS A 106 -8.79 1.88 -8.50
N TYR A 107 -7.68 2.34 -7.93
CA TYR A 107 -7.56 3.48 -7.02
C TYR A 107 -6.87 4.69 -7.64
N LEU A 108 -6.75 4.73 -8.96
CA LEU A 108 -6.06 5.82 -9.66
C LEU A 108 -6.60 7.22 -9.30
N ASP A 109 -7.85 7.33 -8.83
CA ASP A 109 -8.45 8.58 -8.34
C ASP A 109 -7.95 9.01 -6.94
N ARG A 110 -7.23 8.14 -6.22
CA ARG A 110 -6.63 8.43 -4.92
C ARG A 110 -5.31 9.16 -5.02
N PHE A 111 -4.61 9.02 -6.16
CA PHE A 111 -3.28 9.57 -6.37
C PHE A 111 -3.32 11.01 -6.88
N TYR A 112 -2.21 11.73 -6.70
CA TYR A 112 -2.07 13.12 -7.14
C TYR A 112 -0.96 13.23 -8.18
N TYR A 113 -1.34 13.40 -9.43
CA TYR A 113 -0.44 13.38 -10.58
C TYR A 113 0.14 14.75 -10.96
N ALA A 114 -0.34 15.83 -10.34
CA ALA A 114 0.15 17.17 -10.62
C ALA A 114 1.34 17.60 -9.76
N GLY A 115 1.87 16.69 -8.95
CA GLY A 115 3.00 16.94 -8.05
C GLY A 115 2.94 16.13 -6.77
N VAL A 116 3.49 16.68 -5.68
CA VAL A 116 3.52 16.06 -4.38
C VAL A 116 2.82 16.95 -3.36
N TYR A 117 1.92 16.36 -2.57
CA TYR A 117 1.40 16.94 -1.34
C TYR A 117 2.01 16.20 -0.15
N ASP A 118 2.63 16.91 0.78
CA ASP A 118 3.25 16.35 1.98
C ASP A 118 3.10 17.32 3.15
N ASP A 119 2.31 16.98 4.16
CA ASP A 119 2.13 17.80 5.37
C ASP A 119 3.19 17.50 6.45
N GLN A 120 4.15 16.61 6.16
CA GLN A 120 5.20 16.12 7.07
C GLN A 120 4.67 15.31 8.28
N ASN A 121 3.35 15.25 8.48
CA ASN A 121 2.68 14.56 9.59
C ASN A 121 2.10 13.20 9.17
N GLY A 122 2.40 12.77 7.95
CA GLY A 122 1.99 11.47 7.42
C GLY A 122 0.86 11.52 6.39
N ASN A 123 0.18 12.68 6.19
CA ASN A 123 -0.69 12.84 5.03
C ASN A 123 0.16 13.19 3.82
N TYR A 124 0.03 12.37 2.79
CA TYR A 124 0.87 12.44 1.61
C TYR A 124 0.09 12.03 0.35
N LYS A 125 0.36 12.68 -0.76
CA LYS A 125 -0.15 12.26 -2.08
C LYS A 125 0.85 12.56 -3.17
N SER A 126 1.09 11.57 -4.01
CA SER A 126 1.87 11.66 -5.24
C SER A 126 1.22 10.82 -6.34
N ALA A 127 1.90 10.67 -7.44
CA ALA A 127 1.50 9.75 -8.50
C ALA A 127 1.56 8.26 -8.06
N ASN A 128 2.42 7.91 -7.09
CA ASN A 128 2.66 6.51 -6.70
C ASN A 128 2.01 6.13 -5.37
N VAL A 129 1.79 7.11 -4.49
CA VAL A 129 1.41 6.87 -3.09
C VAL A 129 0.32 7.86 -2.65
N SER A 130 -0.67 7.37 -1.91
CA SER A 130 -1.59 8.21 -1.15
C SER A 130 -1.68 7.68 0.27
N VAL A 131 -1.39 8.52 1.25
CA VAL A 131 -1.53 8.23 2.68
C VAL A 131 -2.42 9.27 3.32
N SER A 132 -3.39 8.82 4.12
CA SER A 132 -4.24 9.69 4.95
C SER A 132 -4.20 9.20 6.39
N ILE A 133 -3.93 10.11 7.32
CA ILE A 133 -3.92 9.81 8.75
C ILE A 133 -5.32 10.04 9.33
N ILE A 134 -5.86 9.00 9.94
CA ILE A 134 -7.15 8.98 10.61
C ILE A 134 -6.94 8.69 12.08
N THR A 135 -7.53 9.50 12.94
CA THR A 135 -7.43 9.32 14.38
C THR A 135 -8.82 9.25 15.00
N GLY A 136 -8.96 8.52 16.09
CA GLY A 136 -10.23 8.39 16.78
C GLY A 136 -10.11 7.59 18.06
N ARG A 137 -11.26 7.15 18.57
CA ARG A 137 -11.34 6.30 19.75
C ARG A 137 -12.14 5.04 19.48
N THR A 138 -11.65 3.93 20.04
CA THR A 138 -12.29 2.61 19.96
C THR A 138 -12.07 1.83 21.26
N TYR A 139 -13.07 1.15 21.78
CA TYR A 139 -12.96 0.37 23.02
C TYR A 139 -12.25 1.12 24.16
N ASP A 140 -12.57 2.41 24.32
CA ASP A 140 -11.98 3.36 25.30
C ASP A 140 -10.48 3.65 25.08
N ASN A 141 -9.95 3.42 23.89
CA ASN A 141 -8.56 3.69 23.55
C ASN A 141 -8.45 4.62 22.34
N ASP A 142 -7.39 5.41 22.31
CA ASP A 142 -7.02 6.20 21.15
C ASP A 142 -6.43 5.30 20.07
N TYR A 143 -6.83 5.51 18.82
CA TYR A 143 -6.23 4.82 17.68
C TYR A 143 -5.75 5.81 16.62
N PHE A 144 -4.76 5.37 15.88
CA PHE A 144 -4.10 6.08 14.79
C PHE A 144 -3.97 5.13 13.62
N LEU A 145 -4.56 5.50 12.49
CA LEU A 145 -4.61 4.71 11.29
C LEU A 145 -3.97 5.51 10.14
N ALA A 146 -2.98 4.95 9.49
CA ALA A 146 -2.57 5.38 8.16
C ALA A 146 -3.31 4.53 7.14
N ASP A 147 -4.20 5.16 6.37
CA ASP A 147 -4.90 4.58 5.22
C ASP A 147 -4.02 4.78 3.98
N ILE A 148 -3.58 3.68 3.36
CA ILE A 148 -2.43 3.65 2.44
C ILE A 148 -2.85 3.06 1.11
N TYR A 149 -2.68 3.84 0.04
CA TYR A 149 -2.79 3.38 -1.34
C TYR A 149 -1.44 3.47 -2.01
N VAL A 150 -1.04 2.41 -2.72
CA VAL A 150 0.21 2.36 -3.49
C VAL A 150 -0.02 1.77 -4.88
N GLN A 151 0.68 2.28 -5.86
CA GLN A 151 0.66 1.74 -7.23
C GLN A 151 1.70 0.63 -7.43
N ASP A 152 2.74 0.60 -6.61
CA ASP A 152 3.83 -0.36 -6.70
C ASP A 152 4.15 -0.94 -5.32
N ILE A 153 4.47 -2.23 -5.27
CA ILE A 153 4.85 -2.91 -4.03
C ILE A 153 6.14 -2.34 -3.43
N ALA A 154 7.02 -1.77 -4.24
CA ALA A 154 8.26 -1.15 -3.79
C ALA A 154 8.03 0.08 -2.91
N CYS A 155 6.84 0.70 -2.98
CA CYS A 155 6.42 1.76 -2.06
C CYS A 155 6.25 1.25 -0.61
N LEU A 156 6.13 -0.07 -0.41
CA LEU A 156 5.99 -0.73 0.90
C LEU A 156 7.31 -1.39 1.29
N THR A 157 8.22 -0.62 1.85
CA THR A 157 9.59 -1.06 2.09
C THR A 157 9.86 -1.35 3.57
N ASN A 158 10.69 -2.33 3.87
CA ASN A 158 11.20 -2.57 5.23
C ASN A 158 12.60 -1.98 5.38
N VAL A 159 12.82 -1.27 6.46
CA VAL A 159 14.08 -0.60 6.78
C VAL A 159 14.70 -1.24 8.01
N PHE A 160 15.84 -1.87 7.86
CA PHE A 160 16.62 -2.40 8.99
C PHE A 160 17.31 -1.28 9.77
N SER A 161 17.44 -1.51 11.08
CA SER A 161 18.31 -0.70 11.93
C SER A 161 19.75 -0.72 11.39
N GLN A 162 20.39 0.43 11.44
CA GLN A 162 21.72 0.70 10.85
C GLN A 162 21.83 0.41 9.34
N GLY A 163 20.71 0.10 8.66
CA GLY A 163 20.67 -0.24 7.25
C GLY A 163 21.05 -1.69 6.94
N GLU A 164 21.23 -2.54 7.96
CA GLU A 164 21.71 -3.92 7.78
C GLU A 164 20.93 -4.95 8.63
N TYR A 165 20.90 -6.18 8.15
CA TYR A 165 20.32 -7.29 8.87
C TYR A 165 21.08 -7.56 10.18
N MET A 166 20.37 -7.64 11.31
CA MET A 166 20.89 -7.81 12.66
C MET A 166 21.72 -6.60 13.19
N GLY A 167 21.55 -5.42 12.60
CA GLY A 167 22.09 -4.18 13.15
C GLY A 167 21.52 -3.84 14.54
N ASP A 168 22.28 -3.06 15.33
CA ASP A 168 21.84 -2.55 16.63
C ASP A 168 20.56 -1.72 16.48
N THR A 169 19.65 -1.82 17.46
CA THR A 169 18.34 -1.17 17.37
C THR A 169 18.42 0.36 17.32
N GLU A 170 17.53 0.99 16.56
CA GLU A 170 17.45 2.44 16.38
C GLU A 170 16.03 2.97 16.68
N THR A 171 15.90 4.28 16.89
CA THR A 171 14.58 4.93 17.05
C THR A 171 13.81 4.86 15.72
N ALA A 172 12.47 4.79 15.79
CA ALA A 172 11.61 4.78 14.61
C ALA A 172 11.87 5.97 13.68
N LYS A 173 12.15 7.16 14.25
CA LYS A 173 12.49 8.37 13.48
C LYS A 173 13.76 8.18 12.66
N LYS A 174 14.80 7.58 13.25
CA LYS A 174 16.07 7.33 12.55
C LYS A 174 15.90 6.24 11.48
N LEU A 175 15.12 5.20 11.77
CA LEU A 175 14.76 4.18 10.77
C LEU A 175 14.03 4.79 9.57
N LEU A 176 13.01 5.60 9.79
CA LEU A 176 12.29 6.26 8.70
C LEU A 176 13.18 7.18 7.87
N SER A 177 14.14 7.88 8.52
CA SER A 177 15.10 8.76 7.82
C SER A 177 16.10 8.01 6.94
N ARG A 178 16.23 6.69 7.08
CA ARG A 178 17.04 5.84 6.18
C ARG A 178 16.31 5.46 4.90
N CYS A 179 14.98 5.58 4.90
CA CYS A 179 14.18 5.38 3.70
C CYS A 179 14.23 6.68 2.88
N GLU A 180 14.78 6.61 1.68
CA GLU A 180 14.65 7.70 0.72
C GLU A 180 13.16 7.95 0.46
N ASN A 181 12.75 9.22 0.53
CA ASN A 181 11.34 9.61 0.40
C ASN A 181 10.37 8.90 1.37
N GLY A 182 10.84 8.50 2.56
CA GLY A 182 10.00 7.89 3.60
C GLY A 182 8.88 8.84 4.03
N ILE A 183 7.65 8.32 4.14
CA ILE A 183 6.44 9.08 4.45
C ILE A 183 5.97 8.77 5.86
N VAL A 184 5.64 7.51 6.09
CA VAL A 184 5.14 6.98 7.36
C VAL A 184 5.63 5.54 7.55
N GLY A 185 5.84 5.13 8.79
CA GLY A 185 6.26 3.76 9.09
C GLY A 185 5.66 3.25 10.39
N ILE A 186 5.49 1.94 10.45
CA ILE A 186 5.05 1.18 11.62
C ILE A 186 6.18 0.24 12.06
N ASN A 187 6.30 -0.02 13.38
CA ASN A 187 7.26 -1.01 13.87
C ASN A 187 7.05 -2.39 13.27
N GLY A 188 8.12 -3.14 13.08
CA GLY A 188 8.07 -4.52 12.59
C GLY A 188 7.70 -5.55 13.65
N ASP A 189 8.17 -6.78 13.44
CA ASP A 189 7.87 -7.97 14.26
C ASP A 189 8.96 -8.33 15.28
N PHE A 190 9.94 -7.44 15.48
CA PHE A 190 11.05 -7.63 16.40
C PHE A 190 11.88 -8.89 16.06
N TYR A 191 12.15 -9.09 14.79
CA TYR A 191 12.81 -10.29 14.26
C TYR A 191 14.15 -10.60 14.94
N SER A 192 14.90 -9.58 15.36
CA SER A 192 16.25 -9.76 15.94
C SER A 192 16.27 -10.57 17.25
N LEU A 193 15.17 -10.56 18.01
CA LEU A 193 14.99 -11.43 19.19
C LEU A 193 14.09 -12.64 18.91
N ASN A 194 13.19 -12.51 17.92
CA ASN A 194 12.24 -13.54 17.56
C ASN A 194 12.71 -14.32 16.31
N LEU A 195 13.87 -14.95 16.34
CA LEU A 195 14.38 -15.80 15.25
C LEU A 195 13.51 -17.05 14.99
N PHE A 196 12.17 -16.90 14.98
CA PHE A 196 11.22 -18.00 15.08
C PHE A 196 10.63 -18.48 13.75
N GLY A 197 11.06 -17.93 12.65
CA GLY A 197 10.50 -18.31 11.35
C GLY A 197 11.28 -17.75 10.17
N PRO A 198 10.70 -17.86 8.97
CA PRO A 198 11.31 -17.28 7.79
C PRO A 198 11.35 -15.75 7.91
N LEU A 199 12.40 -15.17 7.42
CA LEU A 199 12.55 -13.71 7.31
C LEU A 199 12.82 -13.35 5.86
N VAL A 200 11.91 -12.60 5.28
CA VAL A 200 12.07 -11.97 3.96
C VAL A 200 11.78 -10.49 4.12
N ARG A 201 12.64 -9.63 3.61
CA ARG A 201 12.46 -8.18 3.57
C ARG A 201 12.82 -7.67 2.18
N ASN A 202 11.91 -6.91 1.58
CA ASN A 202 12.07 -6.32 0.24
C ASN A 202 12.47 -7.37 -0.82
N GLY A 203 11.86 -8.57 -0.76
CA GLY A 203 12.15 -9.70 -1.65
C GLY A 203 13.44 -10.48 -1.35
N VAL A 204 14.28 -10.01 -0.41
CA VAL A 204 15.52 -10.70 -0.02
C VAL A 204 15.26 -11.69 1.12
N LYS A 205 15.68 -12.93 0.95
CA LYS A 205 15.50 -14.02 1.93
C LYS A 205 16.70 -14.10 2.88
N TYR A 206 16.51 -13.69 4.13
CA TYR A 206 17.55 -13.74 5.18
C TYR A 206 17.52 -15.06 5.97
N VAL A 207 16.32 -15.55 6.31
CA VAL A 207 16.10 -16.80 7.03
C VAL A 207 15.07 -17.65 6.30
N LYS A 208 15.39 -18.92 6.07
CA LYS A 208 14.52 -19.85 5.30
C LYS A 208 13.76 -20.84 6.20
N ASN A 209 14.03 -20.87 7.51
CA ASN A 209 13.48 -21.89 8.39
C ASN A 209 12.03 -21.59 8.76
N ILE A 210 11.12 -22.52 8.50
CA ILE A 210 9.66 -22.38 8.70
C ILE A 210 9.19 -23.08 10.01
N THR A 211 10.09 -23.48 10.88
CA THR A 211 9.80 -24.48 11.94
C THR A 211 9.08 -23.98 13.19
N ARG A 212 8.46 -22.79 13.21
CA ARG A 212 7.94 -22.28 14.51
C ARG A 212 6.44 -22.01 14.59
N ALA A 213 6.02 -21.88 15.84
CA ALA A 213 4.69 -21.99 16.45
C ALA A 213 3.83 -20.71 16.39
N LEU A 214 4.14 -19.75 15.50
CA LEU A 214 3.42 -18.49 15.40
C LEU A 214 2.70 -18.40 14.05
N ASP A 215 1.62 -17.63 14.03
CA ASP A 215 1.00 -17.24 12.76
C ASP A 215 1.98 -16.38 11.96
N ILE A 216 1.93 -16.49 10.64
CA ILE A 216 2.83 -15.83 9.70
C ILE A 216 2.01 -14.93 8.77
N ALA A 217 2.46 -13.70 8.55
CA ALA A 217 1.96 -12.84 7.48
C ALA A 217 2.97 -12.79 6.34
N VAL A 218 2.47 -12.94 5.11
CA VAL A 218 3.24 -12.93 3.88
C VAL A 218 2.65 -11.89 2.94
N LEU A 219 3.40 -10.84 2.63
CA LEU A 219 3.08 -9.92 1.56
C LEU A 219 3.80 -10.39 0.30
N CYS A 220 3.02 -10.72 -0.73
CA CYS A 220 3.53 -11.15 -2.03
C CYS A 220 3.83 -9.94 -2.93
N LYS A 221 4.66 -10.14 -3.97
CA LYS A 221 4.98 -9.07 -4.93
C LYS A 221 3.76 -8.58 -5.72
N ASN A 222 2.76 -9.44 -5.92
CA ASN A 222 1.48 -9.05 -6.51
C ASN A 222 0.60 -8.22 -5.57
N GLY A 223 1.10 -7.84 -4.40
CA GLY A 223 0.40 -7.01 -3.40
C GLY A 223 -0.57 -7.77 -2.50
N GLU A 224 -0.75 -9.06 -2.67
CA GLU A 224 -1.63 -9.86 -1.82
C GLU A 224 -1.02 -10.09 -0.45
N LEU A 225 -1.78 -9.83 0.63
CA LEU A 225 -1.40 -10.18 1.99
C LEU A 225 -2.08 -11.48 2.40
N LEU A 226 -1.28 -12.52 2.63
CA LEU A 226 -1.70 -13.83 3.09
C LEU A 226 -1.36 -13.99 4.58
N THR A 227 -2.23 -14.66 5.33
CA THR A 227 -1.97 -15.02 6.72
C THR A 227 -2.07 -16.53 6.88
N TYR A 228 -1.05 -17.13 7.45
CA TYR A 228 -0.99 -18.56 7.69
C TYR A 228 -1.03 -18.84 9.18
N ARG A 229 -1.90 -19.76 9.56
CA ARG A 229 -1.88 -20.31 10.92
C ARG A 229 -0.59 -21.09 11.13
N TYR A 230 -0.19 -21.17 12.38
CA TYR A 230 0.84 -22.05 12.87
C TYR A 230 0.87 -23.42 12.14
N ARG A 231 2.01 -23.80 11.58
CA ARG A 231 2.28 -25.05 10.85
C ARG A 231 1.54 -25.27 9.52
N ILE A 232 0.80 -24.32 9.01
CA ILE A 232 0.14 -24.49 7.70
C ILE A 232 1.09 -24.15 6.56
N LEU A 233 1.90 -23.09 6.69
CA LEU A 233 2.87 -22.74 5.66
C LEU A 233 3.98 -23.81 5.64
N THR A 234 4.01 -24.60 4.56
CA THR A 234 5.06 -25.61 4.33
C THR A 234 6.23 -25.01 3.54
N ALA A 235 7.37 -25.73 3.51
CA ALA A 235 8.53 -25.34 2.72
C ALA A 235 8.20 -25.26 1.21
N ASP A 236 7.39 -26.20 0.73
CA ASP A 236 6.97 -26.26 -0.69
C ASP A 236 6.05 -25.06 -1.03
N MET A 237 5.07 -24.73 -0.17
CA MET A 237 4.24 -23.55 -0.33
C MET A 237 5.10 -22.28 -0.35
N PHE A 238 6.05 -22.17 0.61
CA PHE A 238 6.94 -21.02 0.66
C PHE A 238 7.82 -20.90 -0.59
N ALA A 239 8.22 -22.00 -1.20
CA ALA A 239 9.03 -22.02 -2.42
C ALA A 239 8.24 -21.52 -3.66
N THR A 240 6.91 -21.68 -3.65
CA THR A 240 6.04 -21.28 -4.77
C THR A 240 5.51 -19.84 -4.63
N LEU A 241 5.57 -19.24 -3.44
CA LEU A 241 5.13 -17.87 -3.21
C LEU A 241 6.16 -16.87 -3.73
N ASP A 242 5.73 -15.89 -4.50
CA ASP A 242 6.57 -14.75 -4.89
C ASP A 242 6.56 -13.71 -3.75
N VAL A 243 7.35 -14.00 -2.73
CA VAL A 243 7.34 -13.30 -1.44
C VAL A 243 8.11 -11.99 -1.51
N TYR A 244 7.48 -10.91 -1.04
CA TYR A 244 8.10 -9.61 -0.88
C TYR A 244 8.50 -9.33 0.58
N GLN A 245 7.55 -9.55 1.55
CA GLN A 245 7.80 -9.39 2.99
C GLN A 245 7.23 -10.57 3.76
N ILE A 246 7.85 -10.94 4.90
CA ILE A 246 7.30 -11.89 5.87
C ILE A 246 7.45 -11.35 7.28
N TRP A 247 6.38 -11.45 8.07
CA TRP A 247 6.40 -11.18 9.51
C TRP A 247 6.00 -12.41 10.30
N VAL A 248 6.73 -12.66 11.41
CA VAL A 248 6.53 -13.81 12.30
C VAL A 248 6.41 -13.32 13.73
N PHE A 249 5.26 -12.84 14.10
CA PHE A 249 4.89 -12.40 15.45
C PHE A 249 3.47 -12.84 15.79
N GLY A 250 2.50 -12.25 15.12
CA GLY A 250 1.10 -12.62 15.19
C GLY A 250 0.37 -12.23 16.48
N PRO A 251 -0.83 -12.72 16.62
CA PRO A 251 -1.54 -13.60 15.70
C PRO A 251 -2.15 -12.88 14.50
N ALA A 252 -2.59 -13.65 13.49
CA ALA A 252 -3.55 -13.17 12.51
C ALA A 252 -4.88 -12.89 13.24
N LEU A 253 -5.45 -11.69 13.01
CA LEU A 253 -6.62 -11.20 13.74
C LEU A 253 -7.94 -11.64 13.09
N LEU A 254 -7.96 -11.76 11.76
CA LEU A 254 -9.13 -12.19 10.99
C LEU A 254 -8.92 -13.63 10.48
N ASP A 255 -10.03 -14.33 10.22
CA ASP A 255 -10.02 -15.60 9.53
C ASP A 255 -9.91 -15.43 8.00
N ASP A 256 -9.90 -16.53 7.24
CA ASP A 256 -9.76 -16.52 5.79
C ASP A 256 -10.96 -15.87 5.06
N ASN A 257 -12.07 -15.68 5.74
CA ASN A 257 -13.27 -15.02 5.24
C ASN A 257 -13.37 -13.55 5.71
N GLY A 258 -12.34 -13.02 6.38
CA GLY A 258 -12.34 -11.66 6.92
C GLY A 258 -13.19 -11.50 8.20
N ASN A 259 -13.57 -12.61 8.87
CA ASN A 259 -14.31 -12.52 10.13
C ASN A 259 -13.37 -12.37 11.32
N ALA A 260 -13.83 -11.61 12.32
CA ALA A 260 -13.10 -11.44 13.57
C ALA A 260 -12.93 -12.77 14.31
N LYS A 261 -11.70 -13.05 14.71
CA LYS A 261 -11.36 -14.21 15.55
C LYS A 261 -11.61 -13.89 17.01
N THR A 262 -12.10 -14.86 17.76
CA THR A 262 -12.37 -14.74 19.21
C THR A 262 -11.36 -15.51 20.07
N GLU A 263 -10.63 -16.46 19.47
CA GLU A 263 -9.65 -17.29 20.13
C GLU A 263 -8.28 -17.14 19.49
N PHE A 264 -7.25 -16.99 20.31
CA PHE A 264 -5.89 -16.73 19.87
C PHE A 264 -4.90 -17.63 20.60
N ARG A 265 -3.99 -18.24 19.85
CA ARG A 265 -2.80 -18.90 20.40
C ARG A 265 -1.70 -17.85 20.59
N SER A 266 -1.86 -17.02 21.62
CA SER A 266 -0.93 -15.95 21.93
C SER A 266 -0.81 -15.81 23.46
N TYR A 267 0.37 -15.52 23.95
CA TYR A 267 0.61 -15.19 25.36
C TYR A 267 0.21 -13.75 25.70
N VAL A 268 -0.07 -12.93 24.69
CA VAL A 268 -0.29 -11.48 24.85
C VAL A 268 -1.72 -11.12 24.43
N THR A 269 -2.72 -11.75 25.07
CA THR A 269 -4.15 -11.50 24.76
C THR A 269 -4.73 -10.34 25.56
N ALA A 270 -4.11 -9.98 26.69
CA ALA A 270 -4.57 -8.90 27.58
C ALA A 270 -4.45 -7.51 26.95
N ARG A 271 -5.02 -6.50 27.60
CA ARG A 271 -4.95 -5.09 27.18
C ARG A 271 -3.49 -4.63 27.05
N ASN A 272 -3.14 -4.12 25.90
CA ASN A 272 -1.82 -3.59 25.58
C ASN A 272 -1.93 -2.57 24.44
N PRO A 273 -0.93 -1.66 24.26
CA PRO A 273 -0.73 -1.00 22.96
C PRO A 273 -0.54 -2.03 21.85
N ARG A 274 -1.10 -1.78 20.67
CA ARG A 274 -1.09 -2.71 19.55
C ARG A 274 -0.66 -2.04 18.27
N SER A 275 0.04 -2.81 17.45
CA SER A 275 0.41 -2.45 16.08
C SER A 275 -0.15 -3.50 15.13
N VAL A 276 -0.80 -3.05 14.07
CA VAL A 276 -1.47 -3.95 13.11
C VAL A 276 -1.11 -3.55 11.69
N LEU A 277 -0.77 -4.54 10.89
CA LEU A 277 -0.79 -4.46 9.45
C LEU A 277 -2.20 -4.85 8.98
N GLY A 278 -2.96 -3.88 8.50
CA GLY A 278 -4.26 -4.05 7.89
C GLY A 278 -4.15 -4.17 6.38
N TYR A 279 -5.06 -4.92 5.78
CA TYR A 279 -5.11 -5.15 4.35
C TYR A 279 -6.56 -5.23 3.87
N TYR A 280 -6.87 -4.50 2.83
CA TYR A 280 -8.15 -4.56 2.15
C TYR A 280 -8.06 -5.43 0.89
N GLU A 281 -7.12 -5.13 0.01
CA GLU A 281 -6.84 -5.80 -1.25
C GLU A 281 -5.51 -5.28 -1.84
N PRO A 282 -4.98 -5.85 -2.94
CA PRO A 282 -3.76 -5.34 -3.56
C PRO A 282 -3.86 -3.84 -3.86
N GLY A 283 -2.85 -3.08 -3.44
CA GLY A 283 -2.80 -1.63 -3.59
C GLY A 283 -3.46 -0.84 -2.45
N HIS A 284 -4.20 -1.46 -1.52
CA HIS A 284 -4.84 -0.79 -0.39
C HIS A 284 -4.52 -1.48 0.94
N TYR A 285 -3.79 -0.78 1.79
CA TYR A 285 -3.26 -1.26 3.07
C TYR A 285 -3.54 -0.27 4.19
N ALA A 286 -3.28 -0.68 5.43
CA ALA A 286 -3.34 0.20 6.58
C ALA A 286 -2.26 -0.13 7.62
N PHE A 287 -1.71 0.91 8.25
CA PHE A 287 -0.97 0.78 9.50
C PHE A 287 -1.84 1.29 10.63
N LEU A 288 -2.17 0.43 11.57
CA LEU A 288 -3.02 0.77 12.72
C LEU A 288 -2.24 0.65 14.03
N ILE A 289 -2.24 1.71 14.80
CA ILE A 289 -1.82 1.70 16.21
C ILE A 289 -3.04 1.91 17.09
N VAL A 290 -3.17 1.11 18.14
CA VAL A 290 -4.04 1.41 19.27
C VAL A 290 -3.15 1.65 20.48
N ASP A 291 -3.20 2.85 21.04
CA ASP A 291 -2.41 3.24 22.20
C ASP A 291 -2.84 2.45 23.46
N GLY A 292 -1.99 2.42 24.47
CA GLY A 292 -2.30 1.70 25.70
C GLY A 292 -1.35 2.02 26.85
N ARG A 293 -1.61 1.38 28.01
CA ARG A 293 -0.86 1.56 29.26
C ARG A 293 -0.86 3.00 29.77
N ARG A 294 -1.91 3.76 29.47
CA ARG A 294 -2.12 5.14 29.87
C ARG A 294 -3.52 5.32 30.44
N GLU A 295 -3.74 6.31 31.30
CA GLU A 295 -5.01 6.54 32.00
C GLU A 295 -6.22 6.62 31.03
N HIS A 296 -6.08 7.34 29.93
CA HIS A 296 -7.16 7.54 28.94
C HIS A 296 -7.14 6.51 27.80
N SER A 297 -6.18 5.58 27.79
CA SER A 297 -6.00 4.56 26.78
C SER A 297 -5.29 3.36 27.43
N MET A 298 -6.05 2.48 28.07
CA MET A 298 -5.50 1.34 28.82
C MET A 298 -4.89 0.28 27.91
N GLY A 299 -5.23 0.31 26.63
CA GLY A 299 -4.91 -0.68 25.63
C GLY A 299 -6.09 -1.59 25.31
N ILE A 300 -5.97 -2.29 24.20
CA ILE A 300 -7.02 -3.14 23.65
C ILE A 300 -6.68 -4.62 23.81
N THR A 301 -7.70 -5.45 24.10
CA THR A 301 -7.54 -6.91 24.09
C THR A 301 -7.38 -7.42 22.67
N MET A 302 -6.84 -8.62 22.50
CA MET A 302 -6.70 -9.23 21.16
C MET A 302 -8.05 -9.48 20.49
N ARG A 303 -9.08 -9.82 21.28
CA ARG A 303 -10.45 -10.04 20.80
C ARG A 303 -11.08 -8.74 20.30
N ASP A 304 -11.00 -7.67 21.10
CA ASP A 304 -11.57 -6.38 20.74
C ASP A 304 -10.83 -5.78 19.53
N LEU A 305 -9.50 -5.95 19.47
CA LEU A 305 -8.68 -5.54 18.33
C LEU A 305 -9.12 -6.26 17.03
N SER A 306 -9.38 -7.58 17.13
CA SER A 306 -9.88 -8.36 16.00
C SER A 306 -11.24 -7.86 15.52
N SER A 307 -12.15 -7.57 16.45
CA SER A 307 -13.47 -6.99 16.13
C SER A 307 -13.32 -5.63 15.47
N PHE A 308 -12.45 -4.79 15.99
CA PHE A 308 -12.18 -3.46 15.43
C PHE A 308 -11.57 -3.54 14.03
N CYS A 309 -10.65 -4.47 13.78
CA CYS A 309 -10.12 -4.68 12.43
C CYS A 309 -11.21 -5.06 11.41
N LYS A 310 -12.20 -5.86 11.84
CA LYS A 310 -13.37 -6.18 11.01
C LYS A 310 -14.25 -4.96 10.78
N GLU A 311 -14.51 -4.15 11.82
CA GLU A 311 -15.28 -2.90 11.73
C GLU A 311 -14.65 -1.90 10.76
N LEU A 312 -13.31 -1.85 10.70
CA LEU A 312 -12.55 -1.06 9.73
C LEU A 312 -12.63 -1.60 8.29
N GLY A 313 -13.19 -2.79 8.10
CA GLY A 313 -13.38 -3.41 6.78
C GLY A 313 -12.14 -4.14 6.25
N PHE A 314 -11.15 -4.44 7.08
CA PHE A 314 -10.00 -5.24 6.65
C PHE A 314 -10.43 -6.64 6.20
N THR A 315 -9.85 -7.14 5.13
CA THR A 315 -10.00 -8.53 4.67
C THR A 315 -8.94 -9.43 5.31
N ARG A 316 -7.76 -8.86 5.63
CA ARG A 316 -6.72 -9.48 6.46
C ARG A 316 -6.21 -8.45 7.46
N ALA A 317 -5.85 -8.92 8.65
CA ALA A 317 -5.22 -8.11 9.68
C ALA A 317 -4.22 -8.94 10.47
N TYR A 318 -3.04 -8.41 10.69
CA TYR A 318 -1.97 -9.12 11.37
C TYR A 318 -1.35 -8.26 12.48
N ASN A 319 -1.30 -8.81 13.70
CA ASN A 319 -0.69 -8.14 14.84
C ASN A 319 0.83 -8.22 14.78
N LEU A 320 1.48 -7.08 14.85
CA LEU A 320 2.93 -6.91 14.94
C LEU A 320 3.38 -6.79 16.40
N ASP A 321 4.65 -6.53 16.67
CA ASP A 321 5.13 -6.27 18.01
C ASP A 321 4.39 -5.07 18.63
N GLY A 322 4.02 -5.22 19.87
CA GLY A 322 3.16 -4.28 20.60
C GLY A 322 3.85 -3.64 21.79
N GLY A 323 3.04 -3.11 22.72
CA GLY A 323 3.53 -2.51 23.95
C GLY A 323 4.38 -1.25 23.69
N GLN A 324 5.60 -1.22 24.21
CA GLN A 324 6.51 -0.08 24.05
C GLN A 324 7.02 0.09 22.61
N SER A 325 6.90 -0.94 21.75
CA SER A 325 7.28 -0.87 20.35
C SER A 325 6.23 -0.17 19.47
N SER A 326 4.97 -0.09 19.93
CA SER A 326 3.86 0.42 19.12
C SER A 326 4.09 1.88 18.73
N VAL A 327 4.46 2.12 17.48
CA VAL A 327 4.71 3.45 16.95
C VAL A 327 4.27 3.57 15.50
N LEU A 328 3.55 4.65 15.20
CA LEU A 328 3.30 5.14 13.84
C LEU A 328 4.14 6.40 13.67
N GLN A 329 5.17 6.33 12.86
CA GLN A 329 6.20 7.36 12.70
C GLN A 329 6.01 8.13 11.40
N SER A 330 5.95 9.46 11.47
CA SER A 330 6.05 10.36 10.31
C SER A 330 7.41 11.08 10.29
N LYS A 331 7.63 11.91 9.28
CA LYS A 331 8.85 12.76 9.19
C LYS A 331 8.97 13.71 10.37
N SER A 332 7.87 14.31 10.80
CA SER A 332 7.85 15.26 11.92
C SER A 332 8.02 14.59 13.29
N GLY A 333 7.53 13.35 13.46
CA GLY A 333 7.59 12.64 14.73
C GLY A 333 6.65 11.45 14.79
N ALA A 334 6.52 10.83 15.97
CA ALA A 334 5.50 9.82 16.21
C ALA A 334 4.11 10.46 16.14
N ILE A 335 3.20 9.83 15.39
CA ILE A 335 1.81 10.28 15.21
C ILE A 335 0.97 9.89 16.43
N ASN A 336 1.19 8.66 16.95
CA ASN A 336 0.60 8.20 18.19
C ASN A 336 1.43 8.66 19.40
N ILE A 337 1.02 8.28 20.61
CA ILE A 337 1.77 8.55 21.85
C ILE A 337 2.33 7.22 22.39
N PRO A 338 3.54 6.82 21.96
CA PRO A 338 4.13 5.57 22.38
C PRO A 338 4.28 5.49 23.91
N PHE A 339 3.98 4.31 24.48
CA PHE A 339 4.14 4.10 25.93
C PHE A 339 5.60 4.33 26.35
N ASP A 340 5.80 5.13 27.39
CA ASP A 340 7.11 5.48 27.95
C ASP A 340 8.09 6.05 26.87
N GLY A 341 7.55 6.84 25.94
CA GLY A 341 8.32 7.43 24.85
C GLY A 341 8.73 6.46 23.74
N GLY A 342 8.28 5.22 23.80
CA GLY A 342 8.66 4.16 22.88
C GLY A 342 10.01 3.50 23.20
N ARG A 343 10.45 2.59 22.35
CA ARG A 343 11.79 1.99 22.40
C ARG A 343 12.46 1.96 21.04
N THR A 344 13.74 1.63 21.00
CA THR A 344 14.46 1.34 19.77
C THR A 344 13.96 0.03 19.15
N LEU A 345 13.98 -0.04 17.82
CA LEU A 345 13.44 -1.09 16.98
C LEU A 345 14.52 -1.74 16.13
N SER A 346 14.35 -2.99 15.76
CA SER A 346 15.24 -3.70 14.83
C SER A 346 14.93 -3.40 13.37
N ASP A 347 13.67 -3.08 13.06
CA ASP A 347 13.22 -2.67 11.72
C ASP A 347 11.96 -1.81 11.79
N LEU A 348 11.67 -1.14 10.69
CA LEU A 348 10.46 -0.37 10.47
C LEU A 348 9.88 -0.77 9.12
N PHE A 349 8.59 -1.07 9.07
CA PHE A 349 7.87 -1.21 7.82
C PHE A 349 7.33 0.15 7.41
N ALA A 350 7.80 0.66 6.29
CA ALA A 350 7.59 2.03 5.86
C ALA A 350 6.88 2.11 4.51
N VAL A 351 6.13 3.20 4.34
CA VAL A 351 5.65 3.69 3.06
C VAL A 351 6.64 4.74 2.57
N CYS A 352 7.18 4.53 1.39
CA CYS A 352 8.13 5.43 0.74
C CYS A 352 7.63 5.76 -0.67
N ASP A 353 7.81 7.00 -1.12
CA ASP A 353 7.53 7.30 -2.52
C ASP A 353 8.69 6.82 -3.40
N LEU A 354 8.36 6.41 -4.62
CA LEU A 354 9.38 6.12 -5.61
C LEU A 354 10.00 7.44 -6.10
N PRO A 355 11.26 7.42 -6.56
CA PRO A 355 11.85 8.58 -7.21
C PRO A 355 10.91 9.06 -8.32
N GLN A 356 10.63 10.36 -8.33
CA GLN A 356 9.93 10.98 -9.46
C GLN A 356 10.98 11.27 -10.52
N GLU A 357 10.86 10.60 -11.65
CA GLU A 357 11.70 10.85 -12.82
C GLU A 357 11.41 12.20 -13.48
#